data_5c597554e13ef7dda5b3567bd08785f1
#
_entry.id   5c597554e13ef7dda5b3567bd08785f1
#
_cell.length_a   1.000
_cell.length_b   1.000
_cell.length_c   1.000
_cell.angle_alpha   90.00
_cell.angle_beta   90.00
_cell.angle_gamma   90.00
#
_symmetry.space_group_name_H-M   'P 1'
#
loop_
_entity.id
_entity.type
_entity.pdbx_description
1 polymer ?
#
loop_
_entity_poly.entity_id
_entity_poly.type
_entity_poly.pdbx_seq_one_letter_code
_entity_poly.pdbx_strand_id
1 'polypeptide(L)'
;MDARTILIRPVISEKSYALIAEGKYTFRVDDRAHKTQIAQAVEEVFGVNVAGVRTAKVRSKPKRRGLIRGRTRAWKKAIVQLAPGERIELFE
;
A
#
# COMPACT_ATOMS: atom_id res chain seq x y z
N MET A 1 1.30 -15.58 6.63
CA MET A 1 2.31 -14.75 5.95
C MET A 1 3.00 -13.85 6.95
N ASP A 2 4.29 -13.66 6.77
CA ASP A 2 5.07 -12.76 7.60
C ASP A 2 4.72 -11.30 7.28
N ALA A 3 4.77 -10.43 8.26
CA ALA A 3 4.45 -9.00 8.09
C ALA A 3 5.28 -8.34 7.00
N ARG A 4 6.56 -8.67 6.93
CA ARG A 4 7.45 -8.11 5.90
C ARG A 4 7.16 -8.63 4.51
N THR A 5 6.57 -9.80 4.40
CA THR A 5 6.15 -10.38 3.13
C THR A 5 4.86 -9.73 2.65
N ILE A 6 3.98 -9.37 3.58
CA ILE A 6 2.71 -8.73 3.27
C ILE A 6 2.93 -7.31 2.75
N LEU A 7 3.75 -6.51 3.43
CA LEU A 7 4.04 -5.13 3.03
C LEU A 7 5.29 -5.11 2.15
N ILE A 8 5.10 -5.01 0.84
CA ILE A 8 6.21 -5.04 -0.10
C ILE A 8 6.99 -3.73 -0.06
N ARG A 9 6.28 -2.60 -0.19
CA ARG A 9 6.90 -1.27 -0.12
C ARG A 9 5.84 -0.18 -0.04
N PRO A 10 6.18 1.01 0.47
CA PRO A 10 5.27 2.15 0.39
C PRO A 10 5.16 2.65 -1.05
N VAL A 11 4.00 3.16 -1.40
CA VAL A 11 3.75 3.79 -2.70
C VAL A 11 3.83 5.29 -2.51
N ILE A 12 4.73 5.94 -3.22
CA ILE A 12 4.95 7.38 -3.11
C ILE A 12 4.63 8.03 -4.46
N SER A 13 3.55 8.79 -4.49
CA SER A 13 3.12 9.56 -5.65
C SER A 13 2.50 10.86 -5.14
N GLU A 14 2.17 11.79 -6.02
CA GLU A 14 1.50 13.03 -5.58
C GLU A 14 0.23 12.74 -4.81
N LYS A 15 -0.57 11.81 -5.33
CA LYS A 15 -1.84 11.45 -4.72
C LYS A 15 -1.64 10.76 -3.36
N SER A 16 -0.73 9.80 -3.27
CA SER A 16 -0.49 9.12 -2.01
C SER A 16 0.17 10.04 -0.98
N TYR A 17 1.01 10.95 -1.44
CA TYR A 17 1.64 11.95 -0.56
C TYR A 17 0.58 12.87 0.07
N ALA A 18 -0.39 13.31 -0.73
CA ALA A 18 -1.48 14.14 -0.22
C ALA A 18 -2.31 13.41 0.84
N LEU A 19 -2.50 12.11 0.71
CA LEU A 19 -3.24 11.30 1.67
C LEU A 19 -2.54 11.20 3.03
N ILE A 20 -1.23 11.34 3.07
CA ILE A 20 -0.48 11.29 4.33
C ILE A 20 -0.94 12.39 5.30
N ALA A 21 -1.28 13.56 4.78
CA ALA A 21 -1.79 14.64 5.60
C ALA A 21 -3.11 14.28 6.29
N GLU A 22 -3.85 13.33 5.73
CA GLU A 22 -5.10 12.83 6.32
C GLU A 22 -4.89 11.57 7.16
N GLY A 23 -3.64 11.19 7.42
CA GLY A 23 -3.33 9.99 8.18
C GLY A 23 -3.50 8.70 7.40
N LYS A 24 -3.49 8.78 6.08
CA LYS A 24 -3.64 7.61 5.20
C LYS A 24 -2.35 7.34 4.48
N TYR A 25 -1.91 6.09 4.53
CA TYR A 25 -0.67 5.65 3.92
C TYR A 25 -0.94 4.55 2.92
N THR A 26 -0.28 4.61 1.78
CA THR A 26 -0.49 3.64 0.69
C THR A 26 0.70 2.71 0.59
N PHE A 27 0.42 1.41 0.54
CA PHE A 27 1.45 0.38 0.42
C PHE A 27 1.13 -0.55 -0.73
N ARG A 28 2.17 -1.03 -1.38
CA ARG A 28 2.05 -2.17 -2.26
C ARG A 28 2.12 -3.41 -1.36
N VAL A 29 1.11 -4.27 -1.49
CA VAL A 29 0.97 -5.45 -0.64
C VAL A 29 0.92 -6.73 -1.47
N ASP A 30 1.12 -7.86 -0.81
CA ASP A 30 0.98 -9.17 -1.45
C ASP A 30 -0.47 -9.36 -1.90
N ASP A 31 -0.64 -9.89 -3.12
CA ASP A 31 -1.98 -10.08 -3.71
C ASP A 31 -2.88 -10.97 -2.88
N ARG A 32 -2.30 -11.84 -2.06
CA ARG A 32 -3.03 -12.79 -1.22
C ARG A 32 -3.36 -12.25 0.16
N ALA A 33 -2.88 -11.05 0.50
CA ALA A 33 -3.09 -10.48 1.81
C ALA A 33 -4.51 -9.93 1.96
N HIS A 34 -5.12 -10.20 3.10
CA HIS A 34 -6.44 -9.66 3.45
C HIS A 34 -6.30 -8.38 4.27
N LYS A 35 -7.37 -7.60 4.36
CA LYS A 35 -7.38 -6.36 5.13
C LYS A 35 -6.88 -6.53 6.55
N THR A 36 -7.32 -7.58 7.23
CA THR A 36 -6.91 -7.87 8.60
C THR A 36 -5.42 -8.15 8.69
N GLN A 37 -4.89 -8.93 7.75
CA GLN A 37 -3.46 -9.24 7.70
C GLN A 37 -2.63 -7.98 7.44
N ILE A 38 -3.12 -7.12 6.56
CA ILE A 38 -2.43 -5.86 6.23
C ILE A 38 -2.41 -4.94 7.45
N ALA A 39 -3.53 -4.81 8.16
CA ALA A 39 -3.60 -4.00 9.37
C ALA A 39 -2.61 -4.50 10.43
N GLN A 40 -2.60 -5.81 10.67
CA GLN A 40 -1.68 -6.42 11.62
C GLN A 40 -0.23 -6.23 11.23
N ALA A 41 0.07 -6.34 9.93
CA ALA A 41 1.43 -6.16 9.43
C ALA A 41 1.92 -4.73 9.65
N VAL A 42 1.08 -3.74 9.38
CA VAL A 42 1.42 -2.33 9.61
C VAL A 42 1.65 -2.07 11.08
N GLU A 43 0.78 -2.59 11.93
CA GLU A 43 0.91 -2.42 13.39
C GLU A 43 2.19 -3.06 13.91
N GLU A 44 2.55 -4.21 13.38
CA GLU A 44 3.76 -4.92 13.80
C GLU A 44 5.04 -4.25 13.30
N VAL A 45 5.07 -3.86 12.02
CA VAL A 45 6.27 -3.28 11.42
C VAL A 45 6.54 -1.86 11.90
N PHE A 46 5.50 -1.04 12.04
CA PHE A 46 5.64 0.37 12.37
C PHE A 46 5.28 0.71 13.81
N GLY A 47 4.69 -0.21 14.55
CA GLY A 47 4.32 0.04 15.93
C GLY A 47 3.22 1.08 16.11
N VAL A 48 2.26 1.11 15.18
CA VAL A 48 1.17 2.09 15.18
C VAL A 48 -0.18 1.37 15.24
N ASN A 49 -1.23 2.12 15.57
CA ASN A 49 -2.59 1.59 15.57
C ASN A 49 -3.29 1.94 14.26
N VAL A 50 -3.93 0.94 13.65
CA VAL A 50 -4.62 1.09 12.38
C VAL A 50 -6.12 1.21 12.62
N ALA A 51 -6.72 2.28 12.08
CA ALA A 51 -8.17 2.51 12.19
C ALA A 51 -8.93 1.79 11.07
N GLY A 52 -8.35 1.66 9.88
CA GLY A 52 -9.01 1.00 8.77
C GLY A 52 -8.06 0.72 7.62
N VAL A 53 -8.46 -0.20 6.75
CA VAL A 53 -7.68 -0.57 5.57
C VAL A 53 -8.62 -0.68 4.37
N ARG A 54 -8.23 -0.08 3.27
CA ARG A 54 -8.87 -0.25 1.96
C ARG A 54 -7.90 -0.92 1.02
N THR A 55 -8.38 -1.85 0.23
CA THR A 55 -7.56 -2.52 -0.77
C THR A 55 -8.12 -2.28 -2.16
N ALA A 56 -7.23 -2.20 -3.14
CA ALA A 56 -7.61 -2.06 -4.53
C ALA A 56 -6.58 -2.76 -5.41
N LYS A 57 -7.02 -3.30 -6.53
CA LYS A 57 -6.11 -3.84 -7.52
C LYS A 57 -5.77 -2.77 -8.55
N VAL A 58 -4.49 -2.57 -8.76
CA VAL A 58 -4.01 -1.72 -9.84
C VAL A 58 -3.87 -2.60 -11.06
N ARG A 59 -4.72 -2.38 -12.05
CA ARG A 59 -4.71 -3.19 -13.27
C ARG A 59 -3.53 -2.83 -14.15
N SER A 60 -2.99 -3.84 -14.83
CA SER A 60 -1.98 -3.59 -15.83
C SER A 60 -2.58 -2.83 -17.01
N LYS A 61 -1.89 -1.78 -17.45
CA LYS A 61 -2.31 -1.06 -18.64
C LYS A 61 -1.57 -1.64 -19.84
N PRO A 62 -2.28 -1.97 -20.95
CA PRO A 62 -1.59 -2.39 -22.16
C PRO A 62 -0.77 -1.22 -22.68
N LYS A 63 0.51 -1.44 -22.90
CA LYS A 63 1.38 -0.44 -23.51
C LYS A 63 1.14 -0.42 -25.00
N ARG A 64 0.64 0.70 -25.51
CA ARG A 64 0.34 0.91 -26.92
C ARG A 64 1.54 1.41 -27.72
N ARG A 65 2.72 1.01 -27.47
CA ARG A 65 3.81 1.49 -28.30
C ARG A 65 4.45 0.37 -29.07
N GLY A 66 4.11 0.34 -30.38
CA GLY A 66 4.82 -0.41 -31.38
C GLY A 66 4.97 -1.88 -31.01
N LEU A 67 6.19 -2.34 -31.07
CA LEU A 67 6.52 -3.74 -30.91
C LEU A 67 6.66 -4.20 -29.46
N ILE A 68 6.45 -3.33 -28.50
CA ILE A 68 6.65 -3.72 -27.11
C ILE A 68 5.38 -4.32 -26.56
N ARG A 69 5.36 -5.62 -26.47
CA ARG A 69 4.29 -6.37 -25.83
C ARG A 69 4.57 -6.48 -24.34
N GLY A 70 4.63 -5.37 -23.64
CA GLY A 70 4.82 -5.41 -22.20
C GLY A 70 3.55 -5.00 -21.50
N ARG A 71 2.96 -5.88 -20.71
CA ARG A 71 1.94 -5.50 -19.75
C ARG A 71 2.61 -5.30 -18.41
N THR A 72 2.41 -4.13 -17.81
CA THR A 72 2.81 -3.96 -16.43
C THR A 72 2.00 -4.94 -15.59
N ARG A 73 2.66 -5.71 -14.76
CA ARG A 73 1.99 -6.70 -13.94
C ARG A 73 1.02 -6.02 -12.98
N ALA A 74 -0.20 -6.52 -12.90
CA ALA A 74 -1.19 -6.03 -11.94
C ALA A 74 -0.66 -6.24 -10.51
N TRP A 75 -0.95 -5.32 -9.63
CA TRP A 75 -0.52 -5.40 -8.25
C TRP A 75 -1.62 -4.89 -7.32
N LYS A 76 -1.52 -5.25 -6.05
CA LYS A 76 -2.50 -4.86 -5.04
C LYS A 76 -1.93 -3.73 -4.20
N LYS A 77 -2.72 -2.69 -3.99
CA LYS A 77 -2.37 -1.62 -3.08
C LYS A 77 -3.32 -1.61 -1.90
N ALA A 78 -2.82 -1.17 -0.76
CA ALA A 78 -3.61 -0.98 0.43
C ALA A 78 -3.46 0.45 0.90
N ILE A 79 -4.58 1.09 1.20
CA ILE A 79 -4.59 2.41 1.81
C ILE A 79 -4.92 2.19 3.28
N VAL A 80 -3.96 2.46 4.15
CA VAL A 80 -4.07 2.22 5.58
C VAL A 80 -4.35 3.54 6.28
N GLN A 81 -5.49 3.61 6.98
CA GLN A 81 -5.80 4.77 7.81
C GLN A 81 -5.39 4.49 9.24
N LEU A 82 -4.55 5.36 9.79
CA LEU A 82 -4.07 5.21 11.15
C LEU A 82 -5.05 5.84 12.14
N ALA A 83 -4.99 5.38 13.38
CA ALA A 83 -5.75 5.97 14.47
C ALA A 83 -5.31 7.43 14.69
N PRO A 84 -6.19 8.28 15.24
CA PRO A 84 -5.83 9.68 15.49
C PRO A 84 -4.56 9.80 16.32
N GLY A 85 -3.65 10.66 15.88
CA GLY A 85 -2.37 10.88 16.55
C GLY A 85 -1.26 9.93 16.15
N GLU A 86 -1.56 8.89 15.39
CA GLU A 86 -0.56 7.94 14.89
C GLU A 86 0.07 8.43 13.60
N ARG A 87 1.32 8.06 13.39
CA ARG A 87 2.10 8.54 12.26
C ARG A 87 3.14 7.49 11.86
N ILE A 88 3.36 7.35 10.55
CA ILE A 88 4.44 6.53 10.01
C ILE A 88 5.43 7.46 9.32
N GLU A 89 6.70 7.33 9.66
CA GLU A 89 7.75 8.12 9.01
C GLU A 89 8.31 7.34 7.83
N LEU A 90 7.88 7.73 6.63
CA LEU A 90 8.34 7.11 5.38
C LEU A 90 9.50 7.84 4.74
N PHE A 91 9.77 9.06 5.19
CA PHE A 91 10.76 9.94 4.57
C PHE A 91 11.82 10.34 5.58
N GLU A 92 12.75 9.49 5.80
CA GLU A 92 13.93 9.84 6.59
C GLU A 92 15.15 9.97 5.72
#